data_cc30d2ff612299640de0f742005a70d0
#
_entry.id   cc30d2ff612299640de0f742005a70d0
#
_cell.length_a   1.000
_cell.length_b   1.000
_cell.length_c   1.000
_cell.angle_alpha   90.00
_cell.angle_beta   90.00
_cell.angle_gamma   90.00
#
_symmetry.space_group_name_H-M   'P 1'
#
loop_
_entity.id
_entity.type
_entity.pdbx_description
1 polymer ?
#
loop_
_entity_poly.entity_id
_entity_poly.type
_entity_poly.pdbx_seq_one_letter_code
_entity_poly.pdbx_strand_id
1 'polypeptide(L)'
;VPAVADGSPPPPSDWGTLKKLFPYLWRYRWRVSIALAFMIGAKVANVGVPLLLKTLVDSMSLKPGDVRAILVVPVGLLLAYGGLRLSTSLFTELRELIFAKATEGTARSISLNVFKHLHALSLRFHLERQTGGMTRDIERGTRGVHSLISYSLYSILPTLVEVVMVLTLLAVKFDAWFAWITLAALVVYILFTITVTNWRTQFRKQMNELDSTAHTKAIDSLLNYETVKYFNNESFEAVRYDESLEKLRRAGLKSQTTLSMLNTGQQLIIAAGLVAMLWRATTGVVAGHMTLGDLVMINAFMIQLYIPLNFLGVIYREIKQSLTDLEKMFTLLERNREVDDVPGAPALVVTQGAVRFDHVS
;
A
#
# COMPACT_ATOMS: atom_id res chain seq x y z
N VAL A 1 36.29 -12.54 23.44
CA VAL A 1 35.04 -13.26 23.76
C VAL A 1 34.42 -13.63 22.43
N PRO A 2 34.22 -14.93 22.11
CA PRO A 2 33.64 -15.36 20.85
C PRO A 2 32.16 -14.90 20.82
N ALA A 3 31.75 -14.31 19.72
CA ALA A 3 30.38 -13.96 19.47
C ALA A 3 29.49 -15.21 19.55
N VAL A 4 28.59 -15.23 20.51
CA VAL A 4 27.52 -16.24 20.60
C VAL A 4 26.69 -16.11 19.32
N ALA A 5 26.70 -17.16 18.51
CA ALA A 5 25.81 -17.25 17.36
C ALA A 5 24.36 -17.08 17.85
N ASP A 6 23.77 -15.95 17.53
CA ASP A 6 22.38 -15.66 17.82
C ASP A 6 21.54 -16.65 16.98
N GLY A 7 21.02 -17.69 17.64
CA GLY A 7 20.17 -18.73 17.05
C GLY A 7 18.78 -18.20 16.67
N SER A 8 18.69 -16.96 16.21
CA SER A 8 17.46 -16.41 15.67
C SER A 8 17.08 -17.17 14.41
N PRO A 9 15.85 -17.71 14.30
CA PRO A 9 15.38 -18.35 13.08
C PRO A 9 15.47 -17.36 11.92
N PRO A 10 15.71 -17.85 10.69
CA PRO A 10 15.76 -16.97 9.52
C PRO A 10 14.49 -16.13 9.47
N PRO A 11 14.58 -14.87 9.01
CA PRO A 11 13.42 -13.97 8.98
C PRO A 11 12.28 -14.67 8.24
N PRO A 12 11.08 -14.76 8.85
CA PRO A 12 9.94 -15.36 8.20
C PRO A 12 9.67 -14.64 6.87
N SER A 13 9.37 -15.41 5.83
CA SER A 13 9.04 -14.86 4.52
C SER A 13 7.82 -13.93 4.66
N ASP A 14 7.73 -12.89 3.81
CA ASP A 14 6.57 -11.99 3.72
C ASP A 14 5.23 -12.76 3.78
N TRP A 15 5.20 -13.95 3.18
CA TRP A 15 4.06 -14.87 3.21
C TRP A 15 3.78 -15.47 4.60
N GLY A 16 4.81 -15.72 5.38
CA GLY A 16 4.67 -16.18 6.78
C GLY A 16 3.98 -15.15 7.66
N THR A 17 4.34 -13.87 7.51
CA THR A 17 3.72 -12.76 8.23
C THR A 17 2.24 -12.60 7.84
N LEU A 18 1.91 -12.73 6.55
CA LEU A 18 0.52 -12.71 6.08
C LEU A 18 -0.31 -13.87 6.64
N LYS A 19 0.26 -15.08 6.71
CA LYS A 19 -0.42 -16.24 7.31
C LYS A 19 -0.75 -16.01 8.79
N LYS A 20 0.12 -15.34 9.54
CA LYS A 20 -0.13 -15.02 10.96
C LYS A 20 -1.24 -13.97 11.14
N LEU A 21 -1.43 -13.08 10.17
CA LEU A 21 -2.50 -12.08 10.20
C LEU A 21 -3.87 -12.66 9.85
N PHE A 22 -3.92 -13.67 8.96
CA PHE A 22 -5.16 -14.23 8.43
C PHE A 22 -6.16 -14.72 9.48
N PRO A 23 -5.77 -15.46 10.56
CA PRO A 23 -6.71 -15.92 11.60
C PRO A 23 -7.45 -14.77 12.29
N TYR A 24 -6.79 -13.64 12.49
CA TYR A 24 -7.41 -12.46 13.12
C TYR A 24 -8.46 -11.81 12.21
N LEU A 25 -8.21 -11.75 10.91
CA LEU A 25 -9.17 -11.27 9.92
C LEU A 25 -10.34 -12.26 9.76
N TRP A 26 -10.08 -13.57 9.81
CA TRP A 26 -11.11 -14.60 9.64
C TRP A 26 -12.19 -14.57 10.72
N ARG A 27 -11.87 -14.03 11.89
CA ARG A 27 -12.86 -13.77 12.96
C ARG A 27 -14.00 -12.85 12.48
N TYR A 28 -13.73 -12.00 11.48
CA TYR A 28 -14.68 -11.05 10.90
C TYR A 28 -15.18 -11.49 9.52
N ARG A 29 -15.14 -12.80 9.21
CA ARG A 29 -15.43 -13.38 7.89
C ARG A 29 -16.67 -12.81 7.19
N TRP A 30 -17.79 -12.66 7.90
CA TRP A 30 -19.02 -12.14 7.33
C TRP A 30 -18.86 -10.67 6.86
N ARG A 31 -18.18 -9.84 7.64
CA ARG A 31 -17.90 -8.45 7.26
C ARG A 31 -16.94 -8.38 6.07
N VAL A 32 -15.92 -9.20 6.08
CA VAL A 32 -14.97 -9.32 4.96
C VAL A 32 -15.69 -9.75 3.69
N SER A 33 -16.57 -10.77 3.76
CA SER A 33 -17.34 -11.24 2.60
C SER A 33 -18.29 -10.18 2.06
N ILE A 34 -19.02 -9.48 2.94
CA ILE A 34 -19.92 -8.39 2.51
C ILE A 34 -19.13 -7.23 1.89
N ALA A 35 -18.00 -6.85 2.50
CA ALA A 35 -17.13 -5.80 1.95
C ALA A 35 -16.56 -6.19 0.57
N LEU A 36 -16.18 -7.46 0.39
CA LEU A 36 -15.74 -7.98 -0.92
C LEU A 36 -16.88 -7.95 -1.96
N ALA A 37 -18.12 -8.27 -1.55
CA ALA A 37 -19.27 -8.15 -2.45
C ALA A 37 -19.52 -6.69 -2.87
N PHE A 38 -19.44 -5.73 -1.94
CA PHE A 38 -19.52 -4.31 -2.29
C PHE A 38 -18.35 -3.85 -3.17
N MET A 39 -17.15 -4.37 -2.94
CA MET A 39 -15.98 -4.09 -3.78
C MET A 39 -16.23 -4.55 -5.23
N ILE A 40 -16.72 -5.78 -5.42
CA ILE A 40 -17.05 -6.30 -6.75
C ILE A 40 -18.17 -5.46 -7.36
N GLY A 41 -19.23 -5.16 -6.61
CA GLY A 41 -20.32 -4.28 -7.06
C GLY A 41 -19.83 -2.89 -7.50
N ALA A 42 -18.93 -2.28 -6.72
CA ALA A 42 -18.30 -1.01 -7.08
C ALA A 42 -17.51 -1.11 -8.40
N LYS A 43 -16.77 -2.21 -8.60
CA LYS A 43 -15.97 -2.41 -9.81
C LYS A 43 -16.83 -2.73 -11.03
N VAL A 44 -17.89 -3.51 -10.87
CA VAL A 44 -18.91 -3.74 -11.91
C VAL A 44 -19.55 -2.41 -12.32
N ALA A 45 -19.97 -1.59 -11.36
CA ALA A 45 -20.53 -0.27 -11.63
C ALA A 45 -19.49 0.64 -12.34
N ASN A 46 -18.23 0.65 -11.87
CA ASN A 46 -17.18 1.48 -12.43
C ASN A 46 -16.83 1.09 -13.90
N VAL A 47 -16.76 -0.21 -14.20
CA VAL A 47 -16.56 -0.72 -15.56
C VAL A 47 -17.81 -0.49 -16.44
N GLY A 48 -18.99 -0.43 -15.82
CA GLY A 48 -20.24 -0.08 -16.51
C GLY A 48 -20.31 1.36 -17.01
N VAL A 49 -19.59 2.29 -16.36
CA VAL A 49 -19.60 3.72 -16.73
C VAL A 49 -19.15 3.96 -18.19
N PRO A 50 -17.99 3.46 -18.64
CA PRO A 50 -17.56 3.58 -20.04
C PRO A 50 -18.51 2.88 -21.04
N LEU A 51 -19.17 1.80 -20.63
CA LEU A 51 -20.17 1.11 -21.46
C LEU A 51 -21.40 1.98 -21.72
N LEU A 52 -21.91 2.66 -20.68
CA LEU A 52 -23.01 3.62 -20.83
C LEU A 52 -22.58 4.84 -21.63
N LEU A 53 -21.34 5.30 -21.43
CA LEU A 53 -20.80 6.42 -22.21
C LEU A 53 -20.73 6.07 -23.70
N LYS A 54 -20.30 4.86 -24.04
CA LYS A 54 -20.35 4.34 -25.42
C LYS A 54 -21.77 4.45 -25.96
N THR A 55 -22.77 3.88 -25.26
CA THR A 55 -24.17 3.87 -25.71
C THR A 55 -24.70 5.28 -25.90
N LEU A 56 -24.32 6.22 -25.02
CA LEU A 56 -24.67 7.62 -25.12
C LEU A 56 -24.10 8.25 -26.40
N VAL A 57 -22.80 8.06 -26.67
CA VAL A 57 -22.13 8.60 -27.87
C VAL A 57 -22.74 8.00 -29.14
N ASP A 58 -22.97 6.68 -29.15
CA ASP A 58 -23.57 5.99 -30.30
C ASP A 58 -25.02 6.46 -30.59
N SER A 59 -25.78 6.76 -29.52
CA SER A 59 -27.14 7.29 -29.67
C SER A 59 -27.18 8.71 -30.25
N MET A 60 -26.11 9.47 -30.13
CA MET A 60 -25.96 10.82 -30.68
C MET A 60 -25.27 10.84 -32.05
N SER A 61 -24.70 9.72 -32.51
CA SER A 61 -24.02 9.61 -33.78
C SER A 61 -25.07 9.44 -34.89
N LEU A 62 -25.25 10.48 -35.68
CA LEU A 62 -26.18 10.48 -36.81
C LEU A 62 -25.66 9.61 -37.94
N LYS A 63 -26.46 8.65 -38.41
CA LYS A 63 -26.18 7.99 -39.67
C LYS A 63 -26.50 8.92 -40.83
N PRO A 64 -25.64 9.03 -41.85
CA PRO A 64 -25.95 9.82 -43.03
C PRO A 64 -27.24 9.31 -43.68
N GLY A 65 -28.28 10.17 -43.76
CA GLY A 65 -29.57 9.84 -44.38
C GLY A 65 -30.72 9.56 -43.41
N ASP A 66 -30.54 9.67 -42.11
CA ASP A 66 -31.61 9.46 -41.13
C ASP A 66 -32.44 10.76 -40.97
N VAL A 67 -33.62 10.83 -41.61
CA VAL A 67 -34.55 11.98 -41.57
C VAL A 67 -35.15 12.21 -40.16
N ARG A 68 -34.96 11.31 -39.23
CA ARG A 68 -35.45 11.36 -37.84
C ARG A 68 -34.47 11.98 -36.83
N ALA A 69 -33.43 12.66 -37.30
CA ALA A 69 -32.43 13.27 -36.46
C ALA A 69 -32.92 14.54 -35.75
N ILE A 70 -34.06 14.50 -35.07
CA ILE A 70 -34.30 15.37 -33.94
C ILE A 70 -33.41 14.80 -32.84
N LEU A 71 -32.33 15.50 -32.54
CA LEU A 71 -31.43 15.19 -31.40
C LEU A 71 -32.27 15.29 -30.10
N VAL A 72 -32.90 14.18 -29.74
CA VAL A 72 -33.57 14.04 -28.45
C VAL A 72 -32.50 13.69 -27.43
N VAL A 73 -32.32 14.59 -26.48
CA VAL A 73 -31.38 14.32 -25.36
C VAL A 73 -31.77 13.00 -24.68
N PRO A 74 -30.89 11.98 -24.64
CA PRO A 74 -31.22 10.68 -24.09
C PRO A 74 -31.22 10.74 -22.55
N VAL A 75 -32.21 11.40 -21.96
CA VAL A 75 -32.32 11.66 -20.51
C VAL A 75 -32.21 10.38 -19.70
N GLY A 76 -32.82 9.28 -20.18
CA GLY A 76 -32.72 7.98 -19.50
C GLY A 76 -31.28 7.46 -19.39
N LEU A 77 -30.49 7.61 -20.45
CA LEU A 77 -29.06 7.19 -20.42
C LEU A 77 -28.23 8.11 -19.53
N LEU A 78 -28.53 9.41 -19.50
CA LEU A 78 -27.85 10.36 -18.60
C LEU A 78 -28.13 10.04 -17.12
N LEU A 79 -29.42 9.78 -16.80
CA LEU A 79 -29.81 9.36 -15.44
C LEU A 79 -29.18 8.03 -15.05
N ALA A 80 -29.14 7.06 -15.97
CA ALA A 80 -28.44 5.77 -15.73
C ALA A 80 -26.93 5.94 -15.52
N TYR A 81 -26.30 6.81 -16.31
CA TYR A 81 -24.88 7.16 -16.12
C TYR A 81 -24.63 7.79 -14.74
N GLY A 82 -25.43 8.79 -14.36
CA GLY A 82 -25.36 9.43 -13.04
C GLY A 82 -25.61 8.45 -11.90
N GLY A 83 -26.63 7.60 -12.03
CA GLY A 83 -26.97 6.56 -11.06
C GLY A 83 -25.86 5.51 -10.90
N LEU A 84 -25.23 5.07 -12.01
CA LEU A 84 -24.14 4.13 -11.98
C LEU A 84 -22.88 4.75 -11.34
N ARG A 85 -22.60 6.02 -11.62
CA ARG A 85 -21.51 6.79 -11.01
C ARG A 85 -21.71 6.94 -9.50
N LEU A 86 -22.94 7.27 -9.09
CA LEU A 86 -23.31 7.32 -7.67
C LEU A 86 -23.20 5.95 -6.99
N SER A 87 -23.63 4.89 -7.66
CA SER A 87 -23.51 3.51 -7.15
C SER A 87 -22.07 3.10 -6.92
N THR A 88 -21.15 3.49 -7.80
CA THR A 88 -19.71 3.26 -7.62
C THR A 88 -19.20 3.88 -6.32
N SER A 89 -19.55 5.15 -6.07
CA SER A 89 -19.17 5.84 -4.82
C SER A 89 -19.83 5.20 -3.60
N LEU A 90 -21.13 4.95 -3.67
CA LEU A 90 -21.89 4.36 -2.57
C LEU A 90 -21.36 2.99 -2.18
N PHE A 91 -21.10 2.11 -3.12
CA PHE A 91 -20.52 0.79 -2.84
C PHE A 91 -19.10 0.89 -2.27
N THR A 92 -18.31 1.87 -2.72
CA THR A 92 -16.98 2.12 -2.18
C THR A 92 -17.05 2.54 -0.71
N GLU A 93 -17.91 3.52 -0.38
CA GLU A 93 -18.08 4.00 1.01
C GLU A 93 -18.67 2.91 1.91
N LEU A 94 -19.67 2.16 1.46
CA LEU A 94 -20.24 1.05 2.24
C LEU A 94 -19.19 -0.04 2.50
N ARG A 95 -18.36 -0.37 1.52
CA ARG A 95 -17.24 -1.29 1.69
C ARG A 95 -16.31 -0.79 2.80
N GLU A 96 -15.89 0.48 2.75
CA GLU A 96 -14.96 1.07 3.73
C GLU A 96 -15.55 1.06 5.14
N LEU A 97 -16.80 1.47 5.31
CA LEU A 97 -17.49 1.45 6.61
C LEU A 97 -17.58 0.06 7.22
N ILE A 98 -17.93 -0.94 6.41
CA ILE A 98 -18.07 -2.32 6.88
C ILE A 98 -16.70 -2.91 7.23
N PHE A 99 -15.69 -2.61 6.41
CA PHE A 99 -14.36 -3.17 6.58
C PHE A 99 -13.57 -2.47 7.69
N ALA A 100 -13.79 -1.19 7.93
CA ALA A 100 -13.15 -0.44 9.01
C ALA A 100 -13.31 -1.14 10.38
N LYS A 101 -14.52 -1.67 10.67
CA LYS A 101 -14.74 -2.43 11.91
C LYS A 101 -13.92 -3.72 11.99
N ALA A 102 -13.63 -4.38 10.88
CA ALA A 102 -12.78 -5.56 10.84
C ALA A 102 -11.31 -5.19 11.03
N THR A 103 -10.86 -4.12 10.39
CA THR A 103 -9.48 -3.62 10.50
C THR A 103 -9.18 -3.15 11.92
N GLU A 104 -10.02 -2.29 12.49
CA GLU A 104 -9.88 -1.80 13.87
C GLU A 104 -9.94 -2.94 14.89
N GLY A 105 -10.87 -3.86 14.71
CA GLY A 105 -11.00 -5.02 15.58
C GLY A 105 -9.80 -5.98 15.50
N THR A 106 -9.22 -6.15 14.33
CA THR A 106 -8.00 -6.95 14.11
C THR A 106 -6.81 -6.26 14.78
N ALA A 107 -6.58 -5.00 14.52
CA ALA A 107 -5.49 -4.22 15.10
C ALA A 107 -5.57 -4.23 16.65
N ARG A 108 -6.76 -3.95 17.20
CA ARG A 108 -7.01 -4.05 18.66
C ARG A 108 -6.70 -5.43 19.22
N SER A 109 -7.13 -6.50 18.55
CA SER A 109 -6.91 -7.86 19.03
C SER A 109 -5.44 -8.24 19.07
N ILE A 110 -4.70 -7.88 18.02
CA ILE A 110 -3.24 -8.14 17.93
C ILE A 110 -2.52 -7.34 19.00
N SER A 111 -2.77 -6.02 19.10
CA SER A 111 -2.13 -5.15 20.10
C SER A 111 -2.38 -5.64 21.52
N LEU A 112 -3.62 -6.06 21.84
CA LEU A 112 -3.96 -6.60 23.16
C LEU A 112 -3.23 -7.91 23.44
N ASN A 113 -3.11 -8.80 22.43
CA ASN A 113 -2.38 -10.06 22.58
C ASN A 113 -0.88 -9.81 22.82
N VAL A 114 -0.27 -8.89 22.07
CA VAL A 114 1.14 -8.50 22.27
C VAL A 114 1.33 -7.91 23.67
N PHE A 115 0.46 -7.01 24.10
CA PHE A 115 0.51 -6.39 25.41
C PHE A 115 0.42 -7.45 26.54
N LYS A 116 -0.55 -8.36 26.47
CA LYS A 116 -0.68 -9.46 27.45
C LYS A 116 0.54 -10.36 27.46
N HIS A 117 1.09 -10.69 26.30
CA HIS A 117 2.25 -11.53 26.17
C HIS A 117 3.48 -10.87 26.78
N LEU A 118 3.73 -9.58 26.52
CA LEU A 118 4.83 -8.83 27.12
C LEU A 118 4.75 -8.82 28.65
N HIS A 119 3.56 -8.71 29.25
CA HIS A 119 3.41 -8.79 30.71
C HIS A 119 3.60 -10.20 31.27
N ALA A 120 3.57 -11.22 30.43
CA ALA A 120 3.85 -12.60 30.81
C ALA A 120 5.34 -13.00 30.63
N LEU A 121 6.16 -12.12 30.08
CA LEU A 121 7.61 -12.34 29.95
C LEU A 121 8.34 -12.04 31.26
N SER A 122 9.54 -12.61 31.42
CA SER A 122 10.36 -12.49 32.62
C SER A 122 10.86 -11.07 32.88
N LEU A 123 11.17 -10.76 34.14
CA LEU A 123 11.80 -9.50 34.53
C LEU A 123 13.14 -9.28 33.79
N ARG A 124 13.91 -10.36 33.56
CA ARG A 124 15.17 -10.28 32.82
C ARG A 124 14.98 -9.70 31.42
N PHE A 125 13.95 -10.15 30.70
CA PHE A 125 13.61 -9.61 29.38
C PHE A 125 13.35 -8.09 29.43
N HIS A 126 12.65 -7.62 30.46
CA HIS A 126 12.34 -6.18 30.62
C HIS A 126 13.56 -5.35 31.02
N LEU A 127 14.48 -5.90 31.79
CA LEU A 127 15.71 -5.21 32.19
C LEU A 127 16.74 -5.14 31.04
N GLU A 128 16.79 -6.16 30.19
CA GLU A 128 17.71 -6.20 29.03
C GLU A 128 17.26 -5.29 27.86
N ARG A 129 16.00 -4.93 27.81
CA ARG A 129 15.43 -4.11 26.73
C ARG A 129 14.91 -2.76 27.23
N GLN A 130 15.17 -1.73 26.41
CA GLN A 130 14.58 -0.41 26.66
C GLN A 130 13.07 -0.45 26.39
N THR A 131 12.26 -0.17 27.41
CA THR A 131 10.79 -0.16 27.36
C THR A 131 10.25 0.73 26.22
N GLY A 132 10.88 1.87 25.96
CA GLY A 132 10.50 2.77 24.87
C GLY A 132 10.66 2.18 23.47
N GLY A 133 11.60 1.24 23.28
CA GLY A 133 11.76 0.49 22.02
C GLY A 133 10.59 -0.44 21.76
N MET A 134 10.14 -1.20 22.78
CA MET A 134 9.03 -2.15 22.66
C MET A 134 7.69 -1.45 22.37
N THR A 135 7.40 -0.36 23.05
CA THR A 135 6.18 0.44 22.79
C THR A 135 6.15 0.94 21.35
N ARG A 136 7.29 1.40 20.84
CA ARG A 136 7.42 1.84 19.45
C ARG A 136 7.23 0.70 18.45
N ASP A 137 7.70 -0.50 18.75
CA ASP A 137 7.51 -1.69 17.89
C ASP A 137 6.02 -2.11 17.84
N ILE A 138 5.29 -2.03 18.97
CA ILE A 138 3.84 -2.28 19.01
C ILE A 138 3.08 -1.24 18.17
N GLU A 139 3.40 0.05 18.36
CA GLU A 139 2.75 1.12 17.60
C GLU A 139 2.99 1.00 16.10
N ARG A 140 4.23 0.71 15.68
CA ARG A 140 4.57 0.49 14.27
C ARG A 140 3.89 -0.74 13.72
N GLY A 141 3.89 -1.87 14.45
CA GLY A 141 3.21 -3.09 14.06
C GLY A 141 1.70 -2.87 13.93
N THR A 142 1.07 -2.14 14.85
CA THR A 142 -0.36 -1.79 14.76
C THR A 142 -0.65 -0.95 13.53
N ARG A 143 0.16 0.08 13.24
CA ARG A 143 0.06 0.85 11.99
C ARG A 143 0.30 -0.02 10.77
N GLY A 144 1.26 -0.97 10.86
CA GLY A 144 1.51 -1.97 9.82
C GLY A 144 0.29 -2.82 9.49
N VAL A 145 -0.50 -3.25 10.50
CA VAL A 145 -1.77 -3.95 10.29
C VAL A 145 -2.73 -3.09 9.47
N HIS A 146 -2.95 -1.83 9.90
CA HIS A 146 -3.85 -0.91 9.17
C HIS A 146 -3.40 -0.68 7.74
N SER A 147 -2.12 -0.34 7.53
CA SER A 147 -1.57 -0.06 6.20
C SER A 147 -1.63 -1.27 5.29
N LEU A 148 -1.25 -2.46 5.78
CA LEU A 148 -1.27 -3.69 5.00
C LEU A 148 -2.68 -4.05 4.53
N ILE A 149 -3.65 -4.01 5.45
CA ILE A 149 -5.05 -4.26 5.14
C ILE A 149 -5.59 -3.21 4.16
N SER A 150 -5.33 -1.92 4.43
CA SER A 150 -5.80 -0.82 3.59
C SER A 150 -5.25 -0.91 2.17
N TYR A 151 -3.94 -1.08 2.00
CA TYR A 151 -3.35 -1.18 0.66
C TYR A 151 -3.76 -2.44 -0.08
N SER A 152 -3.88 -3.58 0.62
CA SER A 152 -4.28 -4.83 -0.02
C SER A 152 -5.74 -4.80 -0.48
N LEU A 153 -6.66 -4.35 0.36
CA LEU A 153 -8.11 -4.44 0.13
C LEU A 153 -8.71 -3.21 -0.52
N TYR A 154 -8.12 -2.01 -0.33
CA TYR A 154 -8.65 -0.79 -0.95
C TYR A 154 -7.94 -0.40 -2.24
N SER A 155 -6.73 -0.93 -2.49
CA SER A 155 -5.97 -0.58 -3.69
C SER A 155 -5.65 -1.79 -4.57
N ILE A 156 -4.92 -2.81 -4.06
CA ILE A 156 -4.44 -3.90 -4.90
C ILE A 156 -5.58 -4.77 -5.40
N LEU A 157 -6.37 -5.34 -4.50
CA LEU A 157 -7.42 -6.28 -4.86
C LEU A 157 -8.48 -5.66 -5.78
N PRO A 158 -9.00 -4.44 -5.52
CA PRO A 158 -9.91 -3.77 -6.45
C PRO A 158 -9.29 -3.50 -7.82
N THR A 159 -8.02 -3.12 -7.88
CA THR A 159 -7.32 -2.88 -9.15
C THR A 159 -7.14 -4.19 -9.95
N LEU A 160 -6.79 -5.29 -9.29
CA LEU A 160 -6.68 -6.60 -9.95
C LEU A 160 -8.03 -7.04 -10.52
N VAL A 161 -9.12 -6.92 -9.76
CA VAL A 161 -10.47 -7.23 -10.23
C VAL A 161 -10.83 -6.38 -11.45
N GLU A 162 -10.55 -5.08 -11.39
CA GLU A 162 -10.82 -4.14 -12.48
C GLU A 162 -10.02 -4.48 -13.74
N VAL A 163 -8.72 -4.75 -13.60
CA VAL A 163 -7.85 -5.17 -14.72
C VAL A 163 -8.41 -6.44 -15.39
N VAL A 164 -8.75 -7.47 -14.60
CA VAL A 164 -9.31 -8.72 -15.12
C VAL A 164 -10.63 -8.46 -15.84
N MET A 165 -11.53 -7.66 -15.26
CA MET A 165 -12.82 -7.32 -15.87
C MET A 165 -12.64 -6.58 -17.20
N VAL A 166 -11.77 -5.56 -17.24
CA VAL A 166 -11.54 -4.77 -18.46
C VAL A 166 -10.86 -5.62 -19.54
N LEU A 167 -9.84 -6.42 -19.19
CA LEU A 167 -9.19 -7.32 -20.16
C LEU A 167 -10.18 -8.34 -20.74
N THR A 168 -11.02 -8.94 -19.89
CA THR A 168 -12.06 -9.88 -20.33
C THR A 168 -13.05 -9.19 -21.26
N LEU A 169 -13.50 -7.99 -20.91
CA LEU A 169 -14.45 -7.22 -21.70
C LEU A 169 -13.87 -6.81 -23.06
N LEU A 170 -12.61 -6.38 -23.10
CA LEU A 170 -11.91 -6.07 -24.34
C LEU A 170 -11.74 -7.30 -25.22
N ALA A 171 -11.39 -8.46 -24.66
CA ALA A 171 -11.23 -9.70 -25.42
C ALA A 171 -12.55 -10.26 -25.96
N VAL A 172 -13.65 -10.11 -25.21
CA VAL A 172 -14.96 -10.67 -25.61
C VAL A 172 -15.73 -9.73 -26.56
N LYS A 173 -15.69 -8.41 -26.32
CA LYS A 173 -16.44 -7.43 -27.15
C LYS A 173 -15.72 -7.02 -28.44
N PHE A 174 -14.38 -7.06 -28.41
CA PHE A 174 -13.53 -6.65 -29.52
C PHE A 174 -12.62 -7.80 -29.93
N ASP A 175 -11.53 -7.47 -30.56
CA ASP A 175 -10.50 -8.40 -30.96
C ASP A 175 -9.53 -8.66 -29.80
N ALA A 176 -9.03 -9.89 -29.65
CA ALA A 176 -8.05 -10.27 -28.63
C ALA A 176 -6.81 -9.37 -28.60
N TRP A 177 -6.47 -8.72 -29.70
CA TRP A 177 -5.38 -7.75 -29.78
C TRP A 177 -5.53 -6.56 -28.80
N PHE A 178 -6.75 -6.08 -28.54
CA PHE A 178 -6.98 -5.03 -27.58
C PHE A 178 -6.59 -5.47 -26.15
N ALA A 179 -6.95 -6.69 -25.79
CA ALA A 179 -6.54 -7.25 -24.49
C ALA A 179 -5.03 -7.46 -24.42
N TRP A 180 -4.39 -7.96 -25.49
CA TRP A 180 -2.93 -8.16 -25.54
C TRP A 180 -2.15 -6.85 -25.45
N ILE A 181 -2.53 -5.79 -26.16
CA ILE A 181 -1.89 -4.47 -26.10
C ILE A 181 -2.01 -3.92 -24.68
N THR A 182 -3.20 -4.00 -24.08
CA THR A 182 -3.43 -3.54 -22.70
C THR A 182 -2.58 -4.33 -21.70
N LEU A 183 -2.58 -5.66 -21.79
CA LEU A 183 -1.79 -6.53 -20.93
C LEU A 183 -0.29 -6.26 -21.06
N ALA A 184 0.22 -6.14 -22.29
CA ALA A 184 1.62 -5.83 -22.55
C ALA A 184 2.02 -4.48 -21.95
N ALA A 185 1.19 -3.44 -22.14
CA ALA A 185 1.43 -2.12 -21.56
C ALA A 185 1.45 -2.16 -20.02
N LEU A 186 0.52 -2.91 -19.41
CA LEU A 186 0.47 -3.10 -17.95
C LEU A 186 1.73 -3.82 -17.43
N VAL A 187 2.13 -4.91 -18.08
CA VAL A 187 3.33 -5.69 -17.69
C VAL A 187 4.59 -4.82 -17.81
N VAL A 188 4.77 -4.12 -18.93
CA VAL A 188 5.91 -3.23 -19.13
C VAL A 188 5.91 -2.11 -18.08
N TYR A 189 4.75 -1.53 -17.80
CA TYR A 189 4.60 -0.49 -16.77
C TYR A 189 5.01 -1.00 -15.38
N ILE A 190 4.53 -2.18 -14.99
CA ILE A 190 4.84 -2.78 -13.67
C ILE A 190 6.33 -3.10 -13.56
N LEU A 191 6.90 -3.76 -14.57
CA LEU A 191 8.32 -4.12 -14.59
C LEU A 191 9.22 -2.86 -14.54
N PHE A 192 8.91 -1.85 -15.33
CA PHE A 192 9.60 -0.57 -15.33
C PHE A 192 9.52 0.10 -13.94
N THR A 193 8.31 0.18 -13.39
CA THR A 193 8.07 0.81 -12.07
C THR A 193 8.86 0.11 -10.98
N ILE A 194 8.84 -1.21 -10.89
CA ILE A 194 9.57 -1.98 -9.88
C ILE A 194 11.08 -1.78 -10.04
N THR A 195 11.59 -1.94 -11.26
CA THR A 195 13.03 -1.83 -11.55
C THR A 195 13.57 -0.45 -11.22
N VAL A 196 12.91 0.60 -11.70
CA VAL A 196 13.35 1.99 -11.46
C VAL A 196 13.15 2.40 -10.01
N THR A 197 12.10 1.94 -9.33
CA THR A 197 11.88 2.22 -7.91
C THR A 197 12.97 1.57 -7.04
N ASN A 198 13.36 0.34 -7.33
CA ASN A 198 14.45 -0.34 -6.62
C ASN A 198 15.79 0.39 -6.83
N TRP A 199 16.10 0.76 -8.08
CA TRP A 199 17.29 1.53 -8.39
C TRP A 199 17.30 2.91 -7.70
N ARG A 200 16.17 3.62 -7.68
CA ARG A 200 16.01 4.92 -7.04
C ARG A 200 16.16 4.88 -5.51
N THR A 201 15.84 3.75 -4.89
CA THR A 201 15.87 3.61 -3.42
C THR A 201 17.25 3.88 -2.84
N GLN A 202 18.34 3.54 -3.54
CA GLN A 202 19.72 3.83 -3.10
C GLN A 202 20.00 5.33 -2.97
N PHE A 203 19.52 6.16 -3.92
CA PHE A 203 19.70 7.62 -3.86
C PHE A 203 18.88 8.25 -2.74
N ARG A 204 17.70 7.73 -2.48
CA ARG A 204 16.86 8.16 -1.36
C ARG A 204 17.48 7.79 -0.01
N LYS A 205 18.08 6.62 0.13
CA LYS A 205 18.82 6.23 1.34
C LYS A 205 19.99 7.18 1.58
N GLN A 206 20.80 7.43 0.57
CA GLN A 206 21.93 8.37 0.65
C GLN A 206 21.47 9.78 1.07
N MET A 207 20.38 10.29 0.49
CA MET A 207 19.81 11.57 0.89
C MET A 207 19.38 11.57 2.38
N ASN A 208 18.70 10.52 2.85
CA ASN A 208 18.27 10.42 4.25
C ASN A 208 19.44 10.32 5.23
N GLU A 209 20.54 9.65 4.86
CA GLU A 209 21.76 9.56 5.67
C GLU A 209 22.44 10.94 5.80
N LEU A 210 22.53 11.70 4.70
CA LEU A 210 23.06 13.06 4.71
C LEU A 210 22.17 14.03 5.49
N ASP A 211 20.85 13.88 5.40
CA ASP A 211 19.89 14.65 6.18
C ASP A 211 20.07 14.41 7.68
N SER A 212 20.13 13.13 8.09
CA SER A 212 20.42 12.77 9.47
C SER A 212 21.76 13.35 9.96
N THR A 213 22.79 13.29 9.12
CA THR A 213 24.13 13.83 9.45
C THR A 213 24.09 15.34 9.63
N ALA A 214 23.38 16.06 8.76
CA ALA A 214 23.23 17.51 8.88
C ALA A 214 22.47 17.90 10.15
N HIS A 215 21.36 17.19 10.44
CA HIS A 215 20.61 17.39 11.68
C HIS A 215 21.42 17.13 12.94
N THR A 216 22.19 16.03 12.97
CA THR A 216 23.06 15.72 14.13
C THR A 216 24.06 16.84 14.38
N LYS A 217 24.72 17.34 13.34
CA LYS A 217 25.69 18.45 13.46
C LYS A 217 25.05 19.75 13.97
N ALA A 218 23.84 20.07 13.49
CA ALA A 218 23.11 21.24 13.97
C ALA A 218 22.76 21.10 15.46
N ILE A 219 22.25 19.94 15.87
CA ILE A 219 21.91 19.66 17.26
C ILE A 219 23.15 19.70 18.16
N ASP A 220 24.26 19.07 17.74
CA ASP A 220 25.49 19.08 18.51
C ASP A 220 26.06 20.49 18.71
N SER A 221 26.04 21.33 17.68
CA SER A 221 26.45 22.73 17.76
C SER A 221 25.56 23.54 18.72
N LEU A 222 24.24 23.33 18.67
CA LEU A 222 23.30 24.03 19.55
C LEU A 222 23.34 23.54 20.98
N LEU A 223 23.55 22.24 21.22
CA LEU A 223 23.73 21.69 22.57
C LEU A 223 25.02 22.20 23.21
N ASN A 224 26.07 22.43 22.42
CA ASN A 224 27.34 22.97 22.87
C ASN A 224 27.44 24.49 22.66
N TYR A 225 26.31 25.21 22.68
CA TYR A 225 26.24 26.65 22.39
C TYR A 225 27.24 27.49 23.22
N GLU A 226 27.36 27.21 24.53
CA GLU A 226 28.27 27.92 25.40
C GLU A 226 29.73 27.76 24.94
N THR A 227 30.15 26.53 24.58
CA THR A 227 31.49 26.26 24.09
C THR A 227 31.76 26.99 22.78
N VAL A 228 30.80 26.97 21.85
CA VAL A 228 30.91 27.70 20.57
C VAL A 228 31.10 29.19 20.84
N LYS A 229 30.37 29.77 21.77
CA LYS A 229 30.45 31.18 22.17
C LYS A 229 31.77 31.52 22.89
N TYR A 230 32.22 30.67 23.81
CA TYR A 230 33.47 30.91 24.53
C TYR A 230 34.70 30.96 23.63
N PHE A 231 34.69 30.16 22.54
CA PHE A 231 35.78 30.13 21.59
C PHE A 231 35.53 31.02 20.34
N ASN A 232 34.42 31.75 20.28
CA ASN A 232 34.05 32.64 19.16
C ASN A 232 34.04 31.89 17.81
N ASN A 233 33.49 30.65 17.79
CA ASN A 233 33.54 29.72 16.67
C ASN A 233 32.21 29.63 15.88
N GLU A 234 31.31 30.61 15.99
CA GLU A 234 30.02 30.59 15.32
C GLU A 234 30.15 30.52 13.79
N SER A 235 31.11 31.26 13.25
CA SER A 235 31.37 31.25 11.79
C SER A 235 31.89 29.91 11.29
N PHE A 236 32.73 29.24 12.10
CA PHE A 236 33.22 27.90 11.80
C PHE A 236 32.09 26.86 11.80
N GLU A 237 31.24 26.89 12.81
CA GLU A 237 30.08 26.00 12.89
C GLU A 237 29.07 26.26 11.76
N ALA A 238 28.85 27.50 11.37
CA ALA A 238 28.01 27.88 10.24
C ALA A 238 28.55 27.30 8.93
N VAL A 239 29.84 27.43 8.64
CA VAL A 239 30.48 26.86 7.45
C VAL A 239 30.38 25.32 7.47
N ARG A 240 30.70 24.70 8.60
CA ARG A 240 30.60 23.22 8.77
C ARG A 240 29.18 22.68 8.53
N TYR A 241 28.16 23.43 8.95
CA TYR A 241 26.77 23.09 8.72
C TYR A 241 26.38 23.30 7.24
N ASP A 242 26.77 24.43 6.66
CA ASP A 242 26.53 24.74 5.23
C ASP A 242 27.12 23.69 4.28
N GLU A 243 28.33 23.21 4.55
CA GLU A 243 28.93 22.09 3.79
C GLU A 243 28.06 20.81 3.84
N SER A 244 27.42 20.57 4.99
CA SER A 244 26.56 19.41 5.17
C SER A 244 25.24 19.60 4.45
N LEU A 245 24.67 20.80 4.47
CA LEU A 245 23.47 21.18 3.72
C LEU A 245 23.72 21.13 2.21
N GLU A 246 24.90 21.55 1.74
CA GLU A 246 25.25 21.48 0.30
C GLU A 246 25.34 20.02 -0.19
N LYS A 247 25.90 19.11 0.63
CA LYS A 247 25.90 17.66 0.32
C LYS A 247 24.46 17.10 0.26
N LEU A 248 23.64 17.49 1.23
CA LEU A 248 22.22 17.12 1.28
C LEU A 248 21.46 17.67 0.06
N ARG A 249 21.69 18.94 -0.31
CA ARG A 249 21.08 19.57 -1.48
C ARG A 249 21.40 18.80 -2.76
N ARG A 250 22.67 18.44 -2.98
CA ARG A 250 23.09 17.64 -4.16
C ARG A 250 22.43 16.27 -4.20
N ALA A 251 22.38 15.57 -3.07
CA ALA A 251 21.72 14.28 -2.96
C ALA A 251 20.19 14.40 -3.18
N GLY A 252 19.58 15.45 -2.65
CA GLY A 252 18.17 15.77 -2.85
C GLY A 252 17.82 16.01 -4.31
N LEU A 253 18.62 16.81 -5.02
CA LEU A 253 18.47 17.04 -6.46
C LEU A 253 18.56 15.72 -7.24
N LYS A 254 19.54 14.87 -6.94
CA LYS A 254 19.71 13.57 -7.58
C LYS A 254 18.50 12.64 -7.31
N SER A 255 18.00 12.62 -6.07
CA SER A 255 16.80 11.89 -5.70
C SER A 255 15.57 12.40 -6.46
N GLN A 256 15.43 13.72 -6.61
CA GLN A 256 14.32 14.35 -7.36
C GLN A 256 14.40 14.04 -8.86
N THR A 257 15.61 14.14 -9.46
CA THR A 257 15.81 13.78 -10.87
C THR A 257 15.41 12.34 -11.16
N THR A 258 15.80 11.40 -10.30
CA THR A 258 15.42 9.98 -10.45
C THR A 258 13.91 9.76 -10.29
N LEU A 259 13.21 10.58 -9.47
CA LEU A 259 11.74 10.56 -9.38
C LEU A 259 11.11 11.08 -10.68
N SER A 260 11.62 12.16 -11.22
CA SER A 260 11.15 12.71 -12.50
C SER A 260 11.33 11.73 -13.64
N MET A 261 12.47 11.01 -13.69
CA MET A 261 12.70 9.95 -14.68
C MET A 261 11.67 8.80 -14.53
N LEU A 262 11.37 8.38 -13.30
CA LEU A 262 10.33 7.38 -13.05
C LEU A 262 8.97 7.84 -13.61
N ASN A 263 8.54 9.04 -13.23
CA ASN A 263 7.25 9.58 -13.65
C ASN A 263 7.18 9.76 -15.17
N THR A 264 8.23 10.31 -15.78
CA THR A 264 8.29 10.51 -17.24
C THR A 264 8.27 9.18 -17.99
N GLY A 265 9.04 8.20 -17.53
CA GLY A 265 9.04 6.87 -18.14
C GLY A 265 7.69 6.15 -18.01
N GLN A 266 7.02 6.27 -16.86
CA GLN A 266 5.67 5.77 -16.67
C GLN A 266 4.69 6.42 -17.66
N GLN A 267 4.72 7.75 -17.80
CA GLN A 267 3.85 8.47 -18.74
C GLN A 267 4.14 8.09 -20.19
N LEU A 268 5.40 7.85 -20.55
CA LEU A 268 5.77 7.41 -21.90
C LEU A 268 5.18 6.02 -22.21
N ILE A 269 5.24 5.08 -21.28
CA ILE A 269 4.65 3.73 -21.44
C ILE A 269 3.12 3.84 -21.59
N ILE A 270 2.47 4.65 -20.75
CA ILE A 270 1.02 4.91 -20.82
C ILE A 270 0.65 5.51 -22.18
N ALA A 271 1.37 6.55 -22.61
CA ALA A 271 1.11 7.21 -23.89
C ALA A 271 1.29 6.25 -25.07
N ALA A 272 2.35 5.44 -25.07
CA ALA A 272 2.57 4.45 -26.11
C ALA A 272 1.45 3.40 -26.18
N GLY A 273 1.03 2.86 -25.03
CA GLY A 273 -0.09 1.94 -24.93
C GLY A 273 -1.41 2.58 -25.42
N LEU A 274 -1.68 3.80 -25.01
CA LEU A 274 -2.88 4.54 -25.42
C LEU A 274 -2.88 4.81 -26.93
N VAL A 275 -1.74 5.25 -27.50
CA VAL A 275 -1.62 5.50 -28.94
C VAL A 275 -1.83 4.20 -29.74
N ALA A 276 -1.24 3.08 -29.30
CA ALA A 276 -1.43 1.79 -29.96
C ALA A 276 -2.91 1.33 -29.96
N MET A 277 -3.58 1.51 -28.81
CA MET A 277 -5.01 1.19 -28.67
C MET A 277 -5.88 2.09 -29.53
N LEU A 278 -5.66 3.40 -29.50
CA LEU A 278 -6.42 4.37 -30.29
C LEU A 278 -6.17 4.20 -31.77
N TRP A 279 -4.94 3.91 -32.20
CA TRP A 279 -4.62 3.61 -33.61
C TRP A 279 -5.49 2.45 -34.13
N ARG A 280 -5.50 1.33 -33.36
CA ARG A 280 -6.28 0.15 -33.75
C ARG A 280 -7.78 0.44 -33.72
N ALA A 281 -8.29 1.15 -32.71
CA ALA A 281 -9.68 1.53 -32.59
C ALA A 281 -10.11 2.46 -33.76
N THR A 282 -9.30 3.48 -34.09
CA THR A 282 -9.56 4.38 -35.21
C THR A 282 -9.57 3.65 -36.54
N THR A 283 -8.61 2.72 -36.77
CA THR A 283 -8.60 1.87 -37.95
C THR A 283 -9.88 1.03 -38.05
N GLY A 284 -10.36 0.48 -36.93
CA GLY A 284 -11.61 -0.25 -36.85
C GLY A 284 -12.86 0.60 -37.16
N VAL A 285 -12.86 1.86 -36.72
CA VAL A 285 -13.94 2.82 -37.03
C VAL A 285 -13.95 3.17 -38.51
N VAL A 286 -12.77 3.47 -39.09
CA VAL A 286 -12.65 3.78 -40.53
C VAL A 286 -13.06 2.58 -41.39
N ALA A 287 -12.74 1.37 -40.95
CA ALA A 287 -13.16 0.13 -41.63
C ALA A 287 -14.66 -0.23 -41.44
N GLY A 288 -15.41 0.55 -40.62
CA GLY A 288 -16.81 0.32 -40.34
C GLY A 288 -17.12 -0.83 -39.39
N HIS A 289 -16.11 -1.42 -38.73
CA HIS A 289 -16.27 -2.53 -37.78
C HIS A 289 -16.48 -2.05 -36.34
N MET A 290 -16.19 -0.78 -36.05
CA MET A 290 -16.31 -0.16 -34.73
C MET A 290 -17.06 1.17 -34.80
N THR A 291 -17.65 1.58 -33.68
CA THR A 291 -18.36 2.85 -33.57
C THR A 291 -17.48 3.93 -32.92
N LEU A 292 -17.87 5.20 -33.04
CA LEU A 292 -17.23 6.29 -32.30
C LEU A 292 -17.36 6.09 -30.76
N GLY A 293 -18.47 5.52 -30.32
CA GLY A 293 -18.66 5.16 -28.92
C GLY A 293 -17.68 4.09 -28.45
N ASP A 294 -17.29 3.15 -29.31
CA ASP A 294 -16.26 2.16 -28.98
C ASP A 294 -14.88 2.80 -28.73
N LEU A 295 -14.49 3.76 -29.55
CA LEU A 295 -13.24 4.50 -29.40
C LEU A 295 -13.23 5.29 -28.07
N VAL A 296 -14.34 5.97 -27.74
CA VAL A 296 -14.48 6.69 -26.48
C VAL A 296 -14.43 5.75 -25.28
N MET A 297 -15.08 4.59 -25.36
CA MET A 297 -15.08 3.58 -24.30
C MET A 297 -13.69 3.01 -24.07
N ILE A 298 -12.96 2.66 -25.12
CA ILE A 298 -11.58 2.13 -25.02
C ILE A 298 -10.67 3.16 -24.37
N ASN A 299 -10.75 4.43 -24.78
CA ASN A 299 -9.99 5.50 -24.17
C ASN A 299 -10.32 5.66 -22.68
N ALA A 300 -11.60 5.61 -22.30
CA ALA A 300 -12.02 5.68 -20.92
C ALA A 300 -11.49 4.51 -20.07
N PHE A 301 -11.52 3.28 -20.58
CA PHE A 301 -10.93 2.11 -19.91
C PHE A 301 -9.43 2.25 -19.70
N MET A 302 -8.69 2.74 -20.69
CA MET A 302 -7.26 2.94 -20.56
C MET A 302 -6.92 3.95 -19.45
N ILE A 303 -7.59 5.10 -19.44
CA ILE A 303 -7.43 6.11 -18.38
C ILE A 303 -7.75 5.49 -17.01
N GLN A 304 -8.88 4.78 -16.91
CA GLN A 304 -9.34 4.15 -15.67
C GLN A 304 -8.33 3.13 -15.11
N LEU A 305 -7.68 2.33 -15.97
CA LEU A 305 -6.68 1.36 -15.56
C LEU A 305 -5.36 2.02 -15.12
N TYR A 306 -4.95 3.13 -15.74
CA TYR A 306 -3.66 3.75 -15.43
C TYR A 306 -3.67 4.59 -14.14
N ILE A 307 -4.81 5.16 -13.74
CA ILE A 307 -4.90 5.98 -12.52
C ILE A 307 -4.38 5.23 -11.27
N PRO A 308 -4.86 4.02 -10.93
CA PRO A 308 -4.37 3.31 -9.75
C PRO A 308 -2.92 2.85 -9.88
N LEU A 309 -2.42 2.66 -11.10
CA LEU A 309 -1.04 2.22 -11.32
C LEU A 309 0.00 3.30 -10.98
N ASN A 310 -0.35 4.57 -11.07
CA ASN A 310 0.55 5.67 -10.70
C ASN A 310 1.00 5.58 -9.22
N PHE A 311 0.22 4.95 -8.36
CA PHE A 311 0.53 4.77 -6.94
C PHE A 311 1.21 3.43 -6.64
N LEU A 312 1.39 2.54 -7.62
CA LEU A 312 1.91 1.19 -7.40
C LEU A 312 3.27 1.18 -6.68
N GLY A 313 4.17 2.09 -7.04
CA GLY A 313 5.49 2.18 -6.40
C GLY A 313 5.43 2.62 -4.93
N VAL A 314 4.46 3.46 -4.57
CA VAL A 314 4.21 3.85 -3.17
C VAL A 314 3.60 2.68 -2.41
N ILE A 315 2.56 2.06 -2.96
CA ILE A 315 1.85 0.91 -2.37
C ILE A 315 2.83 -0.25 -2.09
N TYR A 316 3.68 -0.58 -3.05
CA TYR A 316 4.68 -1.63 -2.90
C TYR A 316 5.62 -1.38 -1.70
N ARG A 317 6.13 -0.16 -1.55
CA ARG A 317 7.01 0.19 -0.44
C ARG A 317 6.29 0.18 0.91
N GLU A 318 5.08 0.71 0.96
CA GLU A 318 4.27 0.73 2.20
C GLU A 318 3.91 -0.68 2.66
N ILE A 319 3.61 -1.58 1.73
CA ILE A 319 3.38 -2.99 2.05
C ILE A 319 4.65 -3.65 2.59
N LYS A 320 5.80 -3.44 1.94
CA LYS A 320 7.09 -3.97 2.43
C LYS A 320 7.43 -3.45 3.83
N GLN A 321 7.25 -2.16 4.06
CA GLN A 321 7.47 -1.57 5.38
C GLN A 321 6.50 -2.14 6.42
N SER A 322 5.22 -2.24 6.07
CA SER A 322 4.18 -2.79 6.95
C SER A 322 4.45 -4.26 7.31
N LEU A 323 4.90 -5.06 6.36
CA LEU A 323 5.30 -6.45 6.61
C LEU A 323 6.48 -6.52 7.58
N THR A 324 7.50 -5.68 7.41
CA THR A 324 8.65 -5.62 8.32
C THR A 324 8.25 -5.18 9.73
N ASP A 325 7.36 -4.19 9.85
CA ASP A 325 6.90 -3.70 11.16
C ASP A 325 6.01 -4.75 11.86
N LEU A 326 5.17 -5.46 11.10
CA LEU A 326 4.38 -6.59 11.60
C LEU A 326 5.26 -7.77 12.03
N GLU A 327 6.28 -8.10 11.26
CA GLU A 327 7.23 -9.16 11.59
C GLU A 327 7.90 -8.89 12.94
N LYS A 328 8.40 -7.66 13.16
CA LYS A 328 8.97 -7.27 14.46
C LYS A 328 7.98 -7.45 15.61
N MET A 329 6.73 -7.05 15.40
CA MET A 329 5.67 -7.20 16.41
C MET A 329 5.32 -8.67 16.66
N PHE A 330 5.25 -9.51 15.62
CA PHE A 330 5.00 -10.95 15.79
C PHE A 330 6.19 -11.68 16.42
N THR A 331 7.42 -11.25 16.16
CA THR A 331 8.62 -11.80 16.83
C THR A 331 8.57 -11.57 18.35
N LEU A 332 7.92 -10.49 18.82
CA LEU A 332 7.69 -10.31 20.25
C LEU A 332 6.73 -11.39 20.81
N LEU A 333 5.72 -11.80 20.05
CA LEU A 333 4.78 -12.87 20.46
C LEU A 333 5.41 -14.27 20.47
N GLU A 334 6.50 -14.46 19.72
CA GLU A 334 7.21 -15.76 19.62
C GLU A 334 8.26 -15.96 20.72
N ARG A 335 8.51 -14.93 21.55
CA ARG A 335 9.42 -15.07 22.69
C ARG A 335 8.84 -16.01 23.74
N ASN A 336 9.62 -17.02 24.10
CA ASN A 336 9.20 -17.97 25.12
C ASN A 336 9.13 -17.32 26.50
N ARG A 337 8.14 -17.72 27.28
CA ARG A 337 8.08 -17.40 28.71
C ARG A 337 9.11 -18.24 29.45
N GLU A 338 9.90 -17.62 30.33
CA GLU A 338 10.86 -18.34 31.16
C GLU A 338 10.16 -19.09 32.31
N VAL A 339 9.02 -18.56 32.77
CA VAL A 339 8.19 -19.18 33.80
C VAL A 339 6.77 -19.34 33.24
N ASP A 340 6.33 -20.57 33.14
CA ASP A 340 4.97 -20.90 32.69
C ASP A 340 4.44 -22.08 33.49
N ASP A 341 3.13 -22.13 33.69
CA ASP A 341 2.50 -23.24 34.40
C ASP A 341 2.52 -24.51 33.53
N VAL A 342 2.80 -25.65 34.18
CA VAL A 342 2.72 -26.94 33.51
C VAL A 342 1.25 -27.19 33.12
N PRO A 343 0.96 -27.62 31.88
CA PRO A 343 -0.42 -27.89 31.46
C PRO A 343 -1.11 -28.91 32.42
N GLY A 344 -2.23 -28.47 33.00
CA GLY A 344 -2.99 -29.30 33.97
C GLY A 344 -2.46 -29.24 35.41
N ALA A 345 -1.53 -28.34 35.73
CA ALA A 345 -1.08 -28.15 37.10
C ALA A 345 -2.26 -27.80 38.03
N PRO A 346 -2.38 -28.45 39.20
CA PRO A 346 -3.42 -28.10 40.16
C PRO A 346 -3.15 -26.70 40.73
N ALA A 347 -4.21 -25.99 41.08
CA ALA A 347 -4.09 -24.68 41.72
C ALA A 347 -3.33 -24.81 43.06
N LEU A 348 -2.36 -23.94 43.31
CA LEU A 348 -1.64 -23.88 44.57
C LEU A 348 -2.64 -23.47 45.69
N VAL A 349 -2.88 -24.37 46.63
CA VAL A 349 -3.70 -24.12 47.83
C VAL A 349 -2.78 -23.77 48.98
N VAL A 350 -2.69 -22.49 49.32
CA VAL A 350 -1.91 -22.03 50.49
C VAL A 350 -2.78 -22.16 51.72
N THR A 351 -2.49 -23.14 52.58
CA THR A 351 -3.22 -23.35 53.84
C THR A 351 -2.54 -22.61 55.00
N GLN A 352 -1.23 -22.46 54.99
CA GLN A 352 -0.45 -21.67 55.94
C GLN A 352 0.59 -20.88 55.20
N GLY A 353 0.70 -19.58 55.47
CA GLY A 353 1.67 -18.68 54.76
C GLY A 353 3.12 -18.85 55.27
N ALA A 354 3.56 -20.07 55.61
CA ALA A 354 4.91 -20.31 56.09
C ALA A 354 5.89 -20.42 54.92
N VAL A 355 6.99 -19.68 54.98
CA VAL A 355 8.12 -19.75 54.03
C VAL A 355 9.34 -20.25 54.78
N ARG A 356 9.95 -21.34 54.32
CA ARG A 356 11.16 -21.90 54.86
C ARG A 356 12.28 -21.83 53.82
N PHE A 357 13.41 -21.26 54.19
CA PHE A 357 14.67 -21.32 53.44
C PHE A 357 15.49 -22.47 54.03
N ASP A 358 15.81 -23.46 53.24
CA ASP A 358 16.60 -24.63 53.69
C ASP A 358 17.82 -24.76 52.79
N HIS A 359 19.01 -24.62 53.36
CA HIS A 359 20.34 -24.70 52.69
C HIS A 359 20.46 -23.86 51.41
N VAL A 360 19.93 -22.65 51.40
CA VAL A 360 20.05 -21.70 50.29
C VAL A 360 21.33 -20.89 50.47
N SER A 361 22.23 -20.97 49.46
CA SER A 361 23.47 -20.19 49.40
C SER A 361 23.39 -19.05 48.41
#